data_3d0518a1b9d02310fa123fdac2fca656
#
_entry.id   3d0518a1b9d02310fa123fdac2fca656
#
_cell.length_a   1.000
_cell.length_b   1.000
_cell.length_c   1.000
_cell.angle_alpha   90.00
_cell.angle_beta   90.00
_cell.angle_gamma   90.00
#
_symmetry.space_group_name_H-M   'P 1'
#
loop_
_entity.id
_entity.type
_entity.pdbx_description
1 polymer ?
#
loop_
_entity_poly.entity_id
_entity_poly.type
_entity_poly.pdbx_seq_one_letter_code
_entity_poly.pdbx_strand_id
1 'polypeptide(L)'
;MDMIFNHCGFEHPWVKDLPSKDWLNTPEWLYPENQKYTVKTQTMDGEQTTNTKYLQTSYKLTPVLDPYASKVDLHETVDGWFVPTMPDLNQRNEHLMTYLIQNSEWWIETVGIDGIRMDTYPYADRKGMARWMEVLNEEYPNFNTVGETWVTEPAYTAAWQKDSPLQKENSNLKTVMDFAFFDRVNQAKNEETDAWWNGFNRIYNSLCYDYLYKDPSHVMAFIENHDTDRFLGETQDTLALKQALALLLTVNRIPQLYYGTEVLMNGTKQVTDGNVRKDFPGGFPGDTRSCFTTEGRTKAENDMFRWTARLLHWRQGNEVITKGKQTQFIPQNGVYVVARSYKGKNVMTVINGTSKAATMKAERYAEIIGDAQEATNILTGHKINISKDVKLAPRGVMVLEF
;
A
#
# COMPACT_ATOMS: atom_id res chain seq x y z
N MET A 1 -14.19 2.46 -4.33
CA MET A 1 -14.50 3.77 -3.70
C MET A 1 -13.71 3.91 -2.41
N ASP A 2 -13.30 5.12 -2.04
CA ASP A 2 -12.70 5.42 -0.73
C ASP A 2 -13.79 5.81 0.27
N MET A 3 -13.79 5.20 1.46
CA MET A 3 -14.72 5.50 2.55
C MET A 3 -13.96 5.73 3.85
N ILE A 4 -14.52 6.57 4.71
CA ILE A 4 -13.90 6.98 5.98
C ILE A 4 -14.94 6.81 7.09
N PHE A 5 -14.74 5.82 7.98
CA PHE A 5 -15.65 5.55 9.09
C PHE A 5 -15.11 6.03 10.43
N ASN A 6 -13.81 6.28 10.50
CA ASN A 6 -13.18 6.74 11.72
C ASN A 6 -13.60 8.15 12.11
N HIS A 7 -13.66 9.06 11.15
CA HIS A 7 -13.87 10.48 11.43
C HIS A 7 -14.73 11.15 10.35
N CYS A 8 -15.13 12.37 10.61
CA CYS A 8 -15.70 13.27 9.59
C CYS A 8 -14.88 14.56 9.53
N GLY A 9 -15.18 15.41 8.55
CA GLY A 9 -14.60 16.76 8.50
C GLY A 9 -15.22 17.66 9.57
N PHE A 10 -14.45 18.59 10.15
CA PHE A 10 -14.92 19.49 11.20
C PHE A 10 -16.10 20.37 10.77
N GLU A 11 -16.23 20.70 9.49
CA GLU A 11 -17.34 21.48 8.95
C GLU A 11 -18.57 20.62 8.61
N HIS A 12 -18.50 19.30 8.85
CA HIS A 12 -19.64 18.41 8.62
C HIS A 12 -20.87 18.84 9.43
N PRO A 13 -22.09 18.77 8.88
CA PRO A 13 -23.33 19.13 9.60
C PRO A 13 -23.49 18.46 10.95
N TRP A 14 -23.06 17.21 11.12
CA TRP A 14 -23.11 16.50 12.40
C TRP A 14 -22.30 17.18 13.51
N VAL A 15 -21.21 17.89 13.17
CA VAL A 15 -20.41 18.60 14.18
C VAL A 15 -21.13 19.86 14.69
N LYS A 16 -21.99 20.44 13.86
CA LYS A 16 -22.79 21.64 14.18
C LYS A 16 -24.09 21.27 14.91
N ASP A 17 -24.67 20.13 14.58
CA ASP A 17 -25.93 19.63 15.14
C ASP A 17 -25.85 18.10 15.28
N LEU A 18 -25.44 17.64 16.45
CA LEU A 18 -25.23 16.23 16.73
C LEU A 18 -26.58 15.46 16.76
N PRO A 19 -26.73 14.38 15.99
CA PRO A 19 -27.92 13.53 16.05
C PRO A 19 -28.16 12.92 17.43
N SER A 20 -27.08 12.63 18.19
CA SER A 20 -27.11 12.25 19.60
C SER A 20 -25.83 12.72 20.30
N LYS A 21 -25.85 12.79 21.64
CA LYS A 21 -24.71 13.28 22.42
C LYS A 21 -23.45 12.43 22.28
N ASP A 22 -23.62 11.16 21.95
CA ASP A 22 -22.57 10.15 21.78
C ASP A 22 -22.29 9.80 20.31
N TRP A 23 -22.63 10.72 19.37
CA TRP A 23 -22.36 10.54 17.94
C TRP A 23 -20.87 10.66 17.60
N LEU A 24 -20.20 11.57 18.27
CA LEU A 24 -18.74 11.76 18.21
C LEU A 24 -18.11 11.34 19.54
N ASN A 25 -16.92 10.77 19.45
CA ASN A 25 -16.05 10.67 20.60
C ASN A 25 -15.45 12.05 20.88
N THR A 26 -15.54 12.50 22.13
CA THR A 26 -15.02 13.81 22.54
C THR A 26 -13.88 13.60 23.53
N PRO A 27 -12.78 14.33 23.38
CA PRO A 27 -11.65 14.23 24.31
C PRO A 27 -11.88 14.94 25.65
N GLU A 28 -13.10 15.32 25.99
CA GLU A 28 -13.44 16.01 27.24
C GLU A 28 -13.00 15.23 28.50
N TRP A 29 -12.99 13.91 28.43
CA TRP A 29 -12.50 13.03 29.49
C TRP A 29 -10.95 13.06 29.66
N LEU A 30 -10.21 13.55 28.64
CA LEU A 30 -8.75 13.70 28.67
C LEU A 30 -8.33 15.07 29.16
N TYR A 31 -9.13 16.10 28.83
CA TYR A 31 -8.71 17.47 28.98
C TYR A 31 -9.81 18.30 29.69
N PRO A 32 -9.53 18.80 30.89
CA PRO A 32 -10.46 19.70 31.58
C PRO A 32 -10.80 20.91 30.70
N GLU A 33 -12.01 21.44 30.83
CA GLU A 33 -12.61 22.52 30.02
C GLU A 33 -11.71 23.76 29.76
N ASN A 34 -10.65 23.95 30.53
CA ASN A 34 -9.75 25.11 30.48
C ASN A 34 -8.52 24.91 29.57
N GLN A 35 -8.34 23.74 28.95
CA GLN A 35 -7.21 23.50 28.05
C GLN A 35 -7.62 23.66 26.59
N LYS A 36 -7.74 24.93 26.16
CA LYS A 36 -7.97 25.25 24.74
C LYS A 36 -6.64 25.35 24.01
N TYR A 37 -6.54 24.66 22.88
CA TYR A 37 -5.37 24.72 22.02
C TYR A 37 -5.69 25.50 20.74
N THR A 38 -4.72 26.31 20.33
CA THR A 38 -4.81 27.04 19.07
C THR A 38 -4.18 26.22 17.98
N VAL A 39 -4.98 25.78 17.03
CA VAL A 39 -4.50 25.05 15.85
C VAL A 39 -4.34 26.03 14.70
N LYS A 40 -3.15 26.08 14.17
CA LYS A 40 -2.89 26.72 12.88
C LYS A 40 -3.04 25.65 11.79
N THR A 41 -4.13 25.71 11.07
CA THR A 41 -4.32 24.90 9.85
C THR A 41 -3.89 25.71 8.65
N GLN A 42 -3.03 25.11 7.82
CA GLN A 42 -2.70 25.66 6.51
C GLN A 42 -3.60 24.96 5.49
N THR A 43 -4.39 25.72 4.76
CA THR A 43 -5.16 25.20 3.63
C THR A 43 -4.23 24.81 2.48
N MET A 44 -4.71 24.01 1.53
CA MET A 44 -3.92 23.64 0.35
C MET A 44 -3.47 24.85 -0.49
N ASP A 45 -4.15 25.99 -0.35
CA ASP A 45 -3.82 27.26 -1.03
C ASP A 45 -2.85 28.17 -0.22
N GLY A 46 -2.34 27.66 0.89
CA GLY A 46 -1.37 28.39 1.72
C GLY A 46 -1.97 29.39 2.73
N GLU A 47 -3.30 29.51 2.79
CA GLU A 47 -3.95 30.33 3.80
C GLU A 47 -3.85 29.68 5.19
N GLN A 48 -3.39 30.46 6.18
CA GLN A 48 -3.37 30.04 7.56
C GLN A 48 -4.67 30.44 8.24
N THR A 49 -5.48 29.46 8.62
CA THR A 49 -6.62 29.70 9.51
C THR A 49 -6.25 29.34 10.94
N THR A 50 -6.54 30.24 11.88
CA THR A 50 -6.35 30.00 13.31
C THR A 50 -7.68 29.61 13.92
N ASN A 51 -7.83 28.35 14.31
CA ASN A 51 -9.01 27.88 15.03
C ASN A 51 -8.63 27.44 16.44
N THR A 52 -9.35 27.93 17.44
CA THR A 52 -9.22 27.44 18.81
C THR A 52 -10.12 26.24 18.96
N LYS A 53 -9.56 25.04 19.01
CA LYS A 53 -10.33 23.78 19.09
C LYS A 53 -9.61 22.69 19.86
N TYR A 54 -10.35 21.65 20.13
CA TYR A 54 -9.98 20.48 20.89
C TYR A 54 -8.82 19.70 20.24
N LEU A 55 -8.18 18.94 21.05
CA LEU A 55 -6.87 18.39 20.83
C LEU A 55 -6.81 17.29 19.83
N GLN A 56 -5.71 17.32 19.12
CA GLN A 56 -5.07 16.15 18.62
C GLN A 56 -4.70 15.24 19.79
N THR A 57 -5.17 13.99 19.78
CA THR A 57 -4.73 12.93 20.66
C THR A 57 -3.65 12.07 19.96
N SER A 58 -3.37 10.90 20.48
CA SER A 58 -2.38 10.03 19.86
C SER A 58 -2.87 9.49 18.50
N TYR A 59 -2.03 9.59 17.47
CA TYR A 59 -2.25 8.95 16.18
C TYR A 59 -1.39 7.69 16.00
N LYS A 60 -0.77 7.19 17.07
CA LYS A 60 -0.02 5.93 17.03
C LYS A 60 -0.96 4.74 17.10
N LEU A 61 -0.89 3.85 16.11
CA LEU A 61 -1.70 2.64 16.08
C LEU A 61 -1.19 1.52 17.00
N THR A 62 0.06 1.59 17.44
CA THR A 62 0.68 0.52 18.22
C THR A 62 -0.10 0.15 19.50
N PRO A 63 -0.70 1.09 20.27
CA PRO A 63 -1.47 0.74 21.47
C PRO A 63 -2.62 -0.23 21.24
N VAL A 64 -3.19 -0.24 20.03
CA VAL A 64 -4.35 -1.12 19.74
C VAL A 64 -4.00 -2.62 19.83
N LEU A 65 -2.74 -2.98 19.60
CA LEU A 65 -2.25 -4.37 19.64
C LEU A 65 -1.20 -4.61 20.71
N ASP A 66 -0.70 -3.57 21.36
CA ASP A 66 0.31 -3.69 22.41
C ASP A 66 -0.31 -4.31 23.68
N PRO A 67 0.16 -5.50 24.13
CA PRO A 67 -0.36 -6.14 25.34
C PRO A 67 -0.04 -5.36 26.61
N TYR A 68 0.86 -4.39 26.54
CA TYR A 68 1.30 -3.54 27.65
C TYR A 68 0.79 -2.10 27.55
N ALA A 69 -0.03 -1.81 26.55
CA ALA A 69 -0.57 -0.45 26.35
C ALA A 69 -1.28 0.05 27.61
N SER A 70 -1.02 1.29 27.97
CA SER A 70 -1.81 1.94 29.01
C SER A 70 -3.25 2.15 28.52
N LYS A 71 -4.20 2.21 29.46
CA LYS A 71 -5.59 2.48 29.10
C LYS A 71 -5.77 3.86 28.48
N VAL A 72 -4.98 4.84 28.91
CA VAL A 72 -5.05 6.19 28.37
C VAL A 72 -4.56 6.23 26.93
N ASP A 73 -3.42 5.60 26.62
CA ASP A 73 -2.89 5.57 25.24
C ASP A 73 -3.83 4.83 24.28
N LEU A 74 -4.39 3.69 24.73
CA LEU A 74 -5.36 2.95 23.92
C LEU A 74 -6.61 3.80 23.66
N HIS A 75 -7.11 4.48 24.68
CA HIS A 75 -8.29 5.34 24.58
C HIS A 75 -8.04 6.56 23.69
N GLU A 76 -6.87 7.20 23.80
CA GLU A 76 -6.46 8.30 22.92
C GLU A 76 -6.37 7.86 21.45
N THR A 77 -5.98 6.60 21.18
CA THR A 77 -5.88 6.09 19.83
C THR A 77 -7.24 5.78 19.23
N VAL A 78 -8.14 5.13 19.98
CA VAL A 78 -9.42 4.63 19.44
C VAL A 78 -10.55 5.64 19.53
N ASP A 79 -10.54 6.50 20.54
CA ASP A 79 -11.62 7.45 20.83
C ASP A 79 -11.17 8.92 20.68
N GLY A 80 -9.92 9.14 20.31
CA GLY A 80 -9.36 10.46 20.17
C GLY A 80 -9.35 10.96 18.73
N TRP A 81 -9.27 12.27 18.57
CA TRP A 81 -9.12 12.89 17.26
C TRP A 81 -7.65 12.89 16.86
N PHE A 82 -7.26 12.17 15.83
CA PHE A 82 -5.85 12.15 15.45
C PHE A 82 -5.37 13.46 14.81
N VAL A 83 -6.29 14.30 14.29
CA VAL A 83 -6.04 15.71 13.98
C VAL A 83 -7.26 16.55 14.35
N PRO A 84 -7.05 17.83 14.74
CA PRO A 84 -8.15 18.68 15.26
C PRO A 84 -9.26 18.97 14.25
N THR A 85 -9.01 18.79 12.96
CA THR A 85 -9.98 19.02 11.89
C THR A 85 -10.76 17.77 11.51
N MET A 86 -10.50 16.64 12.18
CA MET A 86 -11.09 15.34 11.93
C MET A 86 -11.74 14.77 13.19
N PRO A 87 -12.95 15.25 13.57
CA PRO A 87 -13.73 14.73 14.68
C PRO A 87 -13.96 13.24 14.56
N ASP A 88 -13.66 12.51 15.62
CA ASP A 88 -13.78 11.07 15.68
C ASP A 88 -15.24 10.62 15.82
N LEU A 89 -15.66 9.69 14.99
CA LEU A 89 -17.01 9.12 15.01
C LEU A 89 -17.08 7.95 16.01
N ASN A 90 -18.13 7.91 16.79
CA ASN A 90 -18.31 6.84 17.77
C ASN A 90 -19.04 5.62 17.14
N GLN A 91 -18.31 4.67 16.56
CA GLN A 91 -18.87 3.48 15.93
C GLN A 91 -19.56 2.52 16.92
N ARG A 92 -19.46 2.76 18.24
CA ARG A 92 -20.27 2.05 19.28
C ARG A 92 -21.70 2.57 19.37
N ASN A 93 -21.97 3.75 18.81
CA ASN A 93 -23.33 4.24 18.65
C ASN A 93 -24.06 3.43 17.58
N GLU A 94 -25.11 2.71 17.98
CA GLU A 94 -25.86 1.80 17.11
C GLU A 94 -26.49 2.48 15.88
N HIS A 95 -26.97 3.70 16.05
CA HIS A 95 -27.60 4.45 14.95
C HIS A 95 -26.56 4.94 13.95
N LEU A 96 -25.42 5.44 14.43
CA LEU A 96 -24.29 5.81 13.57
C LEU A 96 -23.78 4.61 12.79
N MET A 97 -23.55 3.49 13.47
CA MET A 97 -23.02 2.28 12.82
C MET A 97 -24.00 1.74 11.78
N THR A 98 -25.29 1.75 12.07
CA THR A 98 -26.33 1.38 11.10
C THR A 98 -26.32 2.30 9.89
N TYR A 99 -26.21 3.62 10.08
CA TYR A 99 -26.06 4.58 8.98
C TYR A 99 -24.83 4.28 8.12
N LEU A 100 -23.68 4.04 8.71
CA LEU A 100 -22.44 3.78 7.98
C LEU A 100 -22.51 2.49 7.16
N ILE A 101 -23.13 1.42 7.70
CA ILE A 101 -23.38 0.18 6.97
C ILE A 101 -24.32 0.45 5.79
N GLN A 102 -25.47 1.06 6.02
CA GLN A 102 -26.45 1.35 4.98
C GLN A 102 -25.91 2.31 3.91
N ASN A 103 -25.04 3.23 4.29
CA ASN A 103 -24.34 4.09 3.33
C ASN A 103 -23.43 3.29 2.38
N SER A 104 -22.73 2.26 2.91
CA SER A 104 -21.94 1.36 2.06
C SER A 104 -22.81 0.57 1.10
N GLU A 105 -23.90 -0.03 1.59
CA GLU A 105 -24.87 -0.77 0.78
C GLU A 105 -25.49 0.14 -0.30
N TRP A 106 -25.84 1.36 0.06
CA TRP A 106 -26.38 2.33 -0.89
C TRP A 106 -25.44 2.63 -2.06
N TRP A 107 -24.15 2.80 -1.78
CA TRP A 107 -23.14 3.03 -2.83
C TRP A 107 -22.94 1.79 -3.70
N ILE A 108 -22.96 0.60 -3.12
CA ILE A 108 -22.86 -0.66 -3.86
C ILE A 108 -24.05 -0.81 -4.80
N GLU A 109 -25.27 -0.64 -4.28
CA GLU A 109 -26.52 -0.88 -5.03
C GLU A 109 -26.81 0.22 -6.05
N THR A 110 -26.54 1.49 -5.71
CA THR A 110 -26.90 2.63 -6.58
C THR A 110 -25.90 2.84 -7.70
N VAL A 111 -24.62 2.69 -7.43
CA VAL A 111 -23.53 3.02 -8.36
C VAL A 111 -22.88 1.78 -8.94
N GLY A 112 -23.04 0.62 -8.29
CA GLY A 112 -22.40 -0.65 -8.72
C GLY A 112 -20.90 -0.63 -8.54
N ILE A 113 -20.42 -0.13 -7.40
CA ILE A 113 -18.98 -0.17 -7.08
C ILE A 113 -18.52 -1.60 -6.81
N ASP A 114 -17.29 -1.95 -7.21
CA ASP A 114 -16.74 -3.30 -7.08
C ASP A 114 -15.92 -3.52 -5.79
N GLY A 115 -15.57 -2.44 -5.08
CA GLY A 115 -14.80 -2.53 -3.86
C GLY A 115 -14.71 -1.21 -3.09
N ILE A 116 -14.32 -1.32 -1.82
CA ILE A 116 -14.11 -0.20 -0.90
C ILE A 116 -12.66 -0.25 -0.38
N ARG A 117 -11.98 0.89 -0.43
CA ARG A 117 -10.83 1.15 0.43
C ARG A 117 -11.34 1.87 1.67
N MET A 118 -11.13 1.29 2.84
CA MET A 118 -11.51 1.88 4.11
C MET A 118 -10.31 2.59 4.73
N ASP A 119 -10.40 3.90 4.76
CA ASP A 119 -9.41 4.79 5.35
C ASP A 119 -9.28 4.54 6.86
N THR A 120 -8.07 4.71 7.39
CA THR A 120 -7.77 4.67 8.84
C THR A 120 -8.42 3.50 9.59
N TYR A 121 -8.54 2.32 8.95
CA TYR A 121 -9.30 1.17 9.45
C TYR A 121 -9.02 0.81 10.92
N PRO A 122 -7.75 0.75 11.40
CA PRO A 122 -7.46 0.33 12.76
C PRO A 122 -7.76 1.36 13.86
N TYR A 123 -8.07 2.60 13.52
CA TYR A 123 -8.41 3.64 14.50
C TYR A 123 -9.85 3.56 14.97
N ALA A 124 -10.76 3.12 14.10
CA ALA A 124 -12.17 2.97 14.40
C ALA A 124 -12.45 1.83 15.41
N ASP A 125 -13.60 1.87 16.07
CA ASP A 125 -14.02 0.81 16.99
C ASP A 125 -14.02 -0.56 16.31
N ARG A 126 -13.24 -1.49 16.87
CA ARG A 126 -13.00 -2.80 16.27
C ARG A 126 -14.27 -3.62 16.08
N LYS A 127 -15.20 -3.58 17.05
CA LYS A 127 -16.44 -4.35 16.98
C LYS A 127 -17.41 -3.77 15.95
N GLY A 128 -17.48 -2.45 15.88
CA GLY A 128 -18.24 -1.76 14.86
C GLY A 128 -17.73 -2.10 13.45
N MET A 129 -16.41 -2.04 13.25
CA MET A 129 -15.80 -2.39 11.96
C MET A 129 -15.95 -3.87 11.60
N ALA A 130 -15.83 -4.78 12.57
CA ALA A 130 -16.06 -6.20 12.35
C ALA A 130 -17.51 -6.51 11.95
N ARG A 131 -18.49 -5.82 12.56
CA ARG A 131 -19.91 -5.91 12.20
C ARG A 131 -20.16 -5.38 10.78
N TRP A 132 -19.58 -4.24 10.43
CA TRP A 132 -19.67 -3.72 9.07
C TRP A 132 -19.15 -4.73 8.03
N MET A 133 -17.98 -5.31 8.28
CA MET A 133 -17.41 -6.33 7.40
C MET A 133 -18.21 -7.62 7.35
N GLU A 134 -18.83 -8.02 8.47
CA GLU A 134 -19.72 -9.18 8.51
C GLU A 134 -20.91 -8.98 7.58
N VAL A 135 -21.62 -7.86 7.72
CA VAL A 135 -22.79 -7.53 6.86
C VAL A 135 -22.38 -7.50 5.38
N LEU A 136 -21.31 -6.78 5.02
CA LEU A 136 -20.88 -6.71 3.63
C LEU A 136 -20.42 -8.07 3.08
N ASN A 137 -19.79 -8.91 3.87
CA ASN A 137 -19.37 -10.24 3.43
C ASN A 137 -20.56 -11.20 3.22
N GLU A 138 -21.64 -11.03 4.00
CA GLU A 138 -22.86 -11.83 3.87
C GLU A 138 -23.69 -11.39 2.67
N GLU A 139 -23.94 -10.08 2.52
CA GLU A 139 -24.75 -9.52 1.43
C GLU A 139 -24.01 -9.56 0.08
N TYR A 140 -22.70 -9.32 0.08
CA TYR A 140 -21.87 -9.21 -1.13
C TYR A 140 -20.64 -10.11 -1.07
N PRO A 141 -20.78 -11.44 -1.15
CA PRO A 141 -19.67 -12.38 -0.93
C PRO A 141 -18.48 -12.22 -1.88
N ASN A 142 -18.72 -11.67 -3.08
CA ASN A 142 -17.68 -11.41 -4.09
C ASN A 142 -17.10 -9.99 -4.02
N PHE A 143 -17.64 -9.15 -3.14
CA PHE A 143 -17.15 -7.78 -2.96
C PHE A 143 -15.84 -7.79 -2.17
N ASN A 144 -14.91 -6.92 -2.56
CA ASN A 144 -13.65 -6.78 -1.85
C ASN A 144 -13.57 -5.47 -1.08
N THR A 145 -13.05 -5.57 0.14
CA THR A 145 -12.74 -4.41 0.98
C THR A 145 -11.28 -4.48 1.38
N VAL A 146 -10.56 -3.40 1.16
CA VAL A 146 -9.19 -3.23 1.65
C VAL A 146 -9.17 -2.19 2.76
N GLY A 147 -8.59 -2.55 3.91
CA GLY A 147 -8.40 -1.62 5.03
C GLY A 147 -7.01 -1.00 5.00
N GLU A 148 -6.95 0.30 5.18
CA GLU A 148 -5.68 0.96 5.38
C GLU A 148 -5.16 0.67 6.78
N THR A 149 -4.06 -0.07 6.84
CA THR A 149 -3.39 -0.51 8.07
C THR A 149 -1.99 0.09 8.11
N TRP A 150 -1.89 1.40 8.34
CA TRP A 150 -0.63 2.14 8.21
C TRP A 150 0.32 1.87 9.38
N VAL A 151 0.93 0.71 9.36
CA VAL A 151 2.05 0.34 10.22
C VAL A 151 3.07 -0.43 9.40
N THR A 152 4.34 -0.12 9.58
CA THR A 152 5.45 -0.70 8.79
C THR A 152 5.94 -2.05 9.31
N GLU A 153 5.22 -2.66 10.26
CA GLU A 153 5.56 -3.97 10.82
C GLU A 153 4.56 -5.05 10.34
N PRO A 154 5.03 -6.10 9.65
CA PRO A 154 4.15 -7.12 9.07
C PRO A 154 3.21 -7.81 10.07
N ALA A 155 3.68 -8.06 11.28
CA ALA A 155 2.86 -8.68 12.34
C ALA A 155 1.64 -7.81 12.69
N TYR A 156 1.82 -6.50 12.67
CA TYR A 156 0.75 -5.56 12.96
C TYR A 156 -0.31 -5.56 11.85
N THR A 157 0.13 -5.49 10.60
CA THR A 157 -0.78 -5.55 9.43
C THR A 157 -1.51 -6.89 9.37
N ALA A 158 -0.80 -8.01 9.56
CA ALA A 158 -1.38 -9.36 9.54
C ALA A 158 -2.47 -9.56 10.60
N ALA A 159 -2.37 -8.87 11.73
CA ALA A 159 -3.36 -8.96 12.80
C ALA A 159 -4.75 -8.44 12.39
N TRP A 160 -4.85 -7.60 11.38
CA TRP A 160 -6.12 -7.06 10.88
C TRP A 160 -6.76 -7.89 9.77
N GLN A 161 -6.07 -8.89 9.24
CA GLN A 161 -6.66 -9.74 8.22
C GLN A 161 -7.71 -10.68 8.81
N LYS A 162 -8.78 -10.96 8.07
CA LYS A 162 -9.81 -11.93 8.42
C LYS A 162 -9.18 -13.26 8.86
N ASP A 163 -9.71 -13.82 9.96
CA ASP A 163 -9.27 -15.08 10.54
C ASP A 163 -7.79 -15.10 10.98
N SER A 164 -7.22 -13.92 11.27
CA SER A 164 -5.85 -13.81 11.75
C SER A 164 -5.67 -14.54 13.08
N PRO A 165 -4.65 -15.42 13.22
CA PRO A 165 -4.37 -16.09 14.48
C PRO A 165 -3.77 -15.16 15.55
N LEU A 166 -3.39 -13.93 15.16
CA LEU A 166 -2.77 -12.94 16.03
C LEU A 166 -3.77 -12.13 16.86
N GLN A 167 -5.08 -12.32 16.62
CA GLN A 167 -6.16 -11.58 17.26
C GLN A 167 -7.20 -12.52 17.83
N LYS A 168 -7.80 -12.13 18.98
CA LYS A 168 -8.92 -12.83 19.57
C LYS A 168 -10.23 -12.54 18.84
N GLU A 169 -10.41 -11.30 18.39
CA GLU A 169 -11.60 -10.85 17.68
C GLU A 169 -11.31 -10.82 16.18
N ASN A 170 -12.17 -11.46 15.38
CA ASN A 170 -12.05 -11.46 13.95
C ASN A 170 -12.44 -10.09 13.38
N SER A 171 -11.59 -9.50 12.58
CA SER A 171 -11.90 -8.26 11.89
C SER A 171 -12.86 -8.45 10.71
N ASN A 172 -12.97 -9.67 10.19
CA ASN A 172 -13.65 -10.03 8.94
C ASN A 172 -13.10 -9.31 7.68
N LEU A 173 -12.04 -8.52 7.80
CA LEU A 173 -11.42 -7.77 6.71
C LEU A 173 -10.60 -8.68 5.80
N LYS A 174 -11.00 -8.83 4.54
CA LYS A 174 -10.33 -9.75 3.59
C LYS A 174 -8.93 -9.27 3.21
N THR A 175 -8.78 -7.98 2.90
CA THR A 175 -7.54 -7.42 2.35
C THR A 175 -7.01 -6.29 3.21
N VAL A 176 -5.72 -6.30 3.46
CA VAL A 176 -4.98 -5.28 4.23
C VAL A 176 -3.92 -4.62 3.35
N MET A 177 -3.56 -3.35 3.63
CA MET A 177 -2.52 -2.63 2.90
C MET A 177 -1.13 -2.94 3.47
N ASP A 178 -0.16 -3.26 2.60
CA ASP A 178 1.21 -3.64 2.95
C ASP A 178 2.14 -2.42 3.08
N PHE A 179 2.01 -1.66 4.15
CA PHE A 179 2.92 -0.57 4.45
C PHE A 179 4.34 -1.04 4.79
N ALA A 180 4.49 -2.30 5.22
CA ALA A 180 5.81 -2.88 5.44
C ALA A 180 6.57 -3.06 4.12
N PHE A 181 5.93 -3.58 3.08
CA PHE A 181 6.52 -3.67 1.75
C PHE A 181 6.88 -2.28 1.21
N PHE A 182 5.94 -1.32 1.29
CA PHE A 182 6.16 0.07 0.90
C PHE A 182 7.41 0.65 1.56
N ASP A 183 7.52 0.55 2.89
CA ASP A 183 8.64 1.09 3.65
C ASP A 183 9.97 0.46 3.24
N ARG A 184 10.02 -0.88 3.15
CA ARG A 184 11.24 -1.62 2.83
C ARG A 184 11.73 -1.36 1.39
N VAL A 185 10.81 -1.24 0.42
CA VAL A 185 11.17 -0.91 -0.97
C VAL A 185 11.69 0.52 -1.07
N ASN A 186 11.09 1.46 -0.36
CA ASN A 186 11.54 2.86 -0.36
C ASN A 186 12.88 3.05 0.37
N GLN A 187 13.19 2.27 1.40
CA GLN A 187 14.53 2.23 1.99
C GLN A 187 15.54 1.61 1.03
N ALA A 188 15.22 0.47 0.44
CA ALA A 188 16.12 -0.29 -0.42
C ALA A 188 16.55 0.46 -1.68
N LYS A 189 15.72 1.36 -2.22
CA LYS A 189 16.06 2.10 -3.46
C LYS A 189 17.32 2.95 -3.36
N ASN A 190 17.67 3.40 -2.15
CA ASN A 190 18.82 4.26 -1.88
C ASN A 190 20.03 3.50 -1.34
N GLU A 191 19.99 2.16 -1.30
CA GLU A 191 21.02 1.32 -0.69
C GLU A 191 21.59 0.33 -1.69
N GLU A 192 22.85 -0.05 -1.45
CA GLU A 192 23.47 -1.22 -2.11
C GLU A 192 23.03 -2.50 -1.40
N THR A 193 22.87 -3.59 -2.15
CA THR A 193 22.56 -4.91 -1.58
C THR A 193 23.87 -5.66 -1.29
N ASP A 194 24.59 -5.20 -0.30
CA ASP A 194 25.94 -5.68 0.04
C ASP A 194 26.11 -6.18 1.48
N ALA A 195 25.12 -5.90 2.35
CA ALA A 195 25.10 -6.39 3.73
C ALA A 195 23.72 -7.01 4.06
N TRP A 196 23.65 -7.76 5.17
CA TRP A 196 22.51 -8.58 5.58
C TRP A 196 21.20 -7.82 5.84
N TRP A 197 21.26 -6.51 6.02
CA TRP A 197 20.14 -5.66 6.45
C TRP A 197 19.85 -4.48 5.52
N ASN A 198 20.56 -4.36 4.39
CA ASN A 198 20.38 -3.26 3.45
C ASN A 198 19.93 -3.71 2.06
N GLY A 199 19.52 -2.75 1.26
CA GLY A 199 19.04 -2.99 -0.09
C GLY A 199 17.91 -4.02 -0.11
N PHE A 200 17.95 -4.96 -1.06
CA PHE A 200 16.91 -5.97 -1.21
C PHE A 200 16.84 -7.01 -0.08
N ASN A 201 17.82 -7.06 0.85
CA ASN A 201 17.67 -7.85 2.07
C ASN A 201 16.50 -7.36 2.93
N ARG A 202 16.18 -6.06 2.90
CA ARG A 202 15.01 -5.51 3.60
C ARG A 202 13.72 -6.14 3.10
N ILE A 203 13.59 -6.29 1.79
CA ILE A 203 12.39 -6.86 1.16
C ILE A 203 12.34 -8.37 1.41
N TYR A 204 13.48 -9.07 1.25
CA TYR A 204 13.58 -10.48 1.59
C TYR A 204 13.10 -10.72 3.03
N ASN A 205 13.61 -9.95 3.99
CA ASN A 205 13.23 -10.07 5.40
C ASN A 205 11.75 -9.75 5.63
N SER A 206 11.18 -8.74 4.94
CA SER A 206 9.75 -8.41 5.06
C SER A 206 8.86 -9.55 4.58
N LEU A 207 9.17 -10.13 3.41
CA LEU A 207 8.40 -11.25 2.86
C LEU A 207 8.58 -12.56 3.65
N CYS A 208 9.64 -12.69 4.46
CA CYS A 208 9.79 -13.81 5.40
C CYS A 208 8.65 -13.88 6.43
N TYR A 209 7.99 -12.76 6.72
CA TYR A 209 6.88 -12.69 7.66
C TYR A 209 5.52 -13.10 7.06
N ASP A 210 5.48 -13.56 5.80
CA ASP A 210 4.24 -13.98 5.17
C ASP A 210 3.50 -15.10 5.92
N TYR A 211 4.20 -15.88 6.74
CA TYR A 211 3.59 -16.88 7.64
C TYR A 211 2.65 -16.29 8.69
N LEU A 212 2.73 -14.98 8.97
CA LEU A 212 1.85 -14.28 9.91
C LEU A 212 0.47 -13.99 9.31
N TYR A 213 0.39 -13.85 7.99
CA TYR A 213 -0.86 -13.58 7.30
C TYR A 213 -1.68 -14.86 7.15
N LYS A 214 -2.98 -14.77 7.36
CA LYS A 214 -3.89 -15.87 7.06
C LYS A 214 -3.88 -16.21 5.57
N ASP A 215 -3.84 -15.17 4.74
CA ASP A 215 -3.75 -15.28 3.29
C ASP A 215 -2.85 -14.17 2.70
N PRO A 216 -1.57 -14.46 2.43
CA PRO A 216 -0.66 -13.48 1.83
C PRO A 216 -1.09 -13.01 0.43
N SER A 217 -1.94 -13.76 -0.29
CA SER A 217 -2.45 -13.34 -1.60
C SER A 217 -3.49 -12.22 -1.52
N HIS A 218 -4.08 -12.01 -0.34
CA HIS A 218 -5.00 -10.90 -0.03
C HIS A 218 -4.32 -9.78 0.76
N VAL A 219 -3.08 -9.50 0.44
CA VAL A 219 -2.33 -8.35 0.95
C VAL A 219 -2.05 -7.41 -0.21
N MET A 220 -2.49 -6.16 -0.11
CA MET A 220 -2.33 -5.16 -1.17
C MET A 220 -1.04 -4.39 -0.98
N ALA A 221 -0.06 -4.64 -1.85
CA ALA A 221 1.23 -3.95 -1.84
C ALA A 221 1.25 -2.75 -2.80
N PHE A 222 2.07 -1.78 -2.45
CA PHE A 222 2.29 -0.58 -3.24
C PHE A 222 3.70 -0.02 -2.98
N ILE A 223 4.19 0.87 -3.84
CA ILE A 223 5.48 1.54 -3.68
C ILE A 223 5.34 3.03 -3.39
N GLU A 224 4.18 3.58 -3.69
CA GLU A 224 3.75 4.95 -3.43
C GLU A 224 2.22 5.01 -3.44
N ASN A 225 1.64 6.01 -2.79
CA ASN A 225 0.22 6.31 -2.86
C ASN A 225 -0.02 7.83 -2.67
N HIS A 226 -1.28 8.24 -2.54
CA HIS A 226 -1.67 9.64 -2.38
C HIS A 226 -1.27 10.27 -1.02
N ASP A 227 -0.89 9.46 -0.04
CA ASP A 227 -0.49 9.88 1.30
C ASP A 227 1.02 9.79 1.56
N THR A 228 1.77 9.31 0.58
CA THR A 228 3.23 9.16 0.69
C THR A 228 3.95 10.01 -0.35
N ASP A 229 5.25 10.18 -0.19
CA ASP A 229 6.07 10.72 -1.26
C ASP A 229 5.95 9.85 -2.50
N ARG A 230 6.04 10.47 -3.69
CA ARG A 230 6.22 9.72 -4.94
C ARG A 230 7.52 8.94 -4.88
N PHE A 231 7.54 7.73 -5.44
CA PHE A 231 8.71 6.84 -5.38
C PHE A 231 9.97 7.47 -5.97
N LEU A 232 9.82 8.20 -7.07
CA LEU A 232 10.94 8.91 -7.67
C LEU A 232 11.43 10.08 -6.81
N GLY A 233 10.57 10.68 -5.99
CA GLY A 233 10.93 11.84 -5.19
C GLY A 233 11.57 12.93 -6.05
N GLU A 234 12.75 13.39 -5.65
CA GLU A 234 13.55 14.36 -6.41
C GLU A 234 14.64 13.69 -7.29
N THR A 235 14.94 12.40 -7.03
CA THR A 235 16.13 11.73 -7.60
C THR A 235 15.97 11.27 -9.05
N GLN A 236 14.75 11.09 -9.53
CA GLN A 236 14.44 10.59 -10.89
C GLN A 236 15.10 9.23 -11.22
N ASP A 237 15.37 8.38 -10.21
CA ASP A 237 16.02 7.08 -10.41
C ASP A 237 15.04 6.06 -11.03
N THR A 238 14.99 6.07 -12.37
CA THR A 238 14.12 5.16 -13.13
C THR A 238 14.56 3.70 -13.06
N LEU A 239 15.83 3.40 -12.73
CA LEU A 239 16.29 2.00 -12.56
C LEU A 239 15.74 1.43 -11.26
N ALA A 240 15.78 2.20 -10.16
CA ALA A 240 15.15 1.80 -8.90
C ALA A 240 13.64 1.62 -9.07
N LEU A 241 12.96 2.52 -9.80
CA LEU A 241 11.54 2.39 -10.08
C LEU A 241 11.21 1.10 -10.84
N LYS A 242 12.00 0.74 -11.86
CA LYS A 242 11.82 -0.52 -12.60
C LYS A 242 12.02 -1.75 -11.72
N GLN A 243 13.00 -1.74 -10.82
CA GLN A 243 13.22 -2.81 -9.86
C GLN A 243 12.03 -2.97 -8.91
N ALA A 244 11.55 -1.85 -8.34
CA ALA A 244 10.41 -1.84 -7.44
C ALA A 244 9.12 -2.32 -8.11
N LEU A 245 8.83 -1.85 -9.33
CA LEU A 245 7.65 -2.28 -10.10
C LEU A 245 7.74 -3.75 -10.53
N ALA A 246 8.92 -4.24 -10.91
CA ALA A 246 9.09 -5.65 -11.24
C ALA A 246 8.76 -6.54 -10.02
N LEU A 247 9.22 -6.17 -8.83
CA LEU A 247 8.85 -6.87 -7.60
C LEU A 247 7.36 -6.75 -7.29
N LEU A 248 6.84 -5.53 -7.24
CA LEU A 248 5.42 -5.26 -6.95
C LEU A 248 4.49 -6.12 -7.83
N LEU A 249 4.83 -6.26 -9.11
CA LEU A 249 3.98 -6.94 -10.09
C LEU A 249 4.23 -8.47 -10.15
N THR A 250 5.22 -9.01 -9.42
CA THR A 250 5.54 -10.45 -9.48
C THR A 250 5.48 -11.17 -8.14
N VAL A 251 5.59 -10.48 -7.00
CA VAL A 251 5.42 -11.08 -5.67
C VAL A 251 3.98 -11.51 -5.41
N ASN A 252 3.78 -12.35 -4.40
CA ASN A 252 2.45 -12.84 -3.99
C ASN A 252 1.66 -11.75 -3.27
N ARG A 253 1.23 -10.73 -4.01
CA ARG A 253 0.47 -9.57 -3.51
C ARG A 253 -0.55 -9.11 -4.54
N ILE A 254 -1.57 -8.40 -4.09
CA ILE A 254 -2.41 -7.56 -4.95
C ILE A 254 -1.65 -6.27 -5.20
N PRO A 255 -1.19 -5.97 -6.42
CA PRO A 255 -0.44 -4.74 -6.67
C PRO A 255 -1.37 -3.54 -6.78
N GLN A 256 -1.04 -2.47 -6.08
CA GLN A 256 -1.62 -1.14 -6.28
C GLN A 256 -0.59 -0.26 -7.01
N LEU A 257 -0.96 0.23 -8.17
CA LEU A 257 -0.17 1.20 -8.93
C LEU A 257 -0.84 2.57 -8.82
N TYR A 258 -0.10 3.55 -8.31
CA TYR A 258 -0.61 4.91 -8.20
C TYR A 258 -0.53 5.59 -9.57
N TYR A 259 -1.55 6.39 -9.93
CA TYR A 259 -1.60 7.06 -11.24
C TYR A 259 -0.38 7.95 -11.45
N GLY A 260 0.13 7.96 -12.68
CA GLY A 260 1.28 8.79 -13.05
C GLY A 260 2.65 8.17 -12.76
N THR A 261 2.73 7.06 -12.01
CA THR A 261 3.98 6.29 -11.85
C THR A 261 4.53 5.86 -13.20
N GLU A 262 3.65 5.44 -14.09
CA GLU A 262 3.97 4.97 -15.46
C GLU A 262 4.49 6.07 -16.38
N VAL A 263 4.30 7.33 -16.02
CA VAL A 263 4.78 8.51 -16.76
C VAL A 263 5.74 9.37 -15.93
N LEU A 264 6.37 8.76 -14.93
CA LEU A 264 7.43 9.35 -14.11
C LEU A 264 6.99 10.60 -13.32
N MET A 265 5.71 10.68 -12.91
CA MET A 265 5.27 11.75 -12.02
C MET A 265 6.03 11.67 -10.69
N ASN A 266 6.44 12.82 -10.20
CA ASN A 266 7.19 12.97 -8.97
C ASN A 266 6.53 13.97 -8.01
N GLY A 267 6.98 13.98 -6.78
CA GLY A 267 6.53 14.92 -5.75
C GLY A 267 6.92 14.46 -4.35
N THR A 268 6.91 15.41 -3.42
CA THR A 268 7.18 15.15 -2.00
C THR A 268 6.18 15.89 -1.12
N LYS A 269 5.78 15.25 -0.04
CA LYS A 269 4.91 15.84 0.99
C LYS A 269 5.58 16.97 1.77
N GLN A 270 6.91 17.07 1.72
CA GLN A 270 7.63 18.20 2.31
C GLN A 270 7.21 19.55 1.68
N VAL A 271 6.79 19.54 0.43
CA VAL A 271 6.22 20.72 -0.23
C VAL A 271 4.77 20.91 0.19
N THR A 272 3.89 20.00 -0.16
CA THR A 272 2.48 19.95 0.26
C THR A 272 1.89 18.57 -0.07
N ASP A 273 0.73 18.21 0.47
CA ASP A 273 -0.02 17.03 0.04
C ASP A 273 -0.42 17.11 -1.44
N GLY A 274 -0.76 18.31 -1.94
CA GLY A 274 -1.06 18.53 -3.35
C GLY A 274 0.12 18.24 -4.28
N ASN A 275 1.37 18.36 -3.78
CA ASN A 275 2.56 18.08 -4.60
C ASN A 275 2.68 16.60 -5.01
N VAL A 276 2.17 15.68 -4.19
CA VAL A 276 2.12 14.23 -4.53
C VAL A 276 0.84 13.83 -5.24
N ARG A 277 -0.17 14.73 -5.28
CA ARG A 277 -1.50 14.53 -5.88
C ARG A 277 -1.74 15.43 -7.10
N LYS A 278 -0.68 15.82 -7.79
CA LYS A 278 -0.77 16.65 -9.02
C LYS A 278 -1.68 16.01 -10.04
N ASP A 279 -2.38 16.84 -10.81
CA ASP A 279 -3.18 16.38 -11.93
C ASP A 279 -2.34 15.58 -12.93
N PHE A 280 -2.95 14.54 -13.51
CA PHE A 280 -2.32 13.79 -14.59
C PHE A 280 -2.26 14.69 -15.83
N PRO A 281 -1.07 14.91 -16.44
CA PRO A 281 -0.92 15.85 -17.55
C PRO A 281 -1.83 15.47 -18.75
N GLY A 282 -2.70 16.38 -19.14
CA GLY A 282 -3.69 16.21 -20.20
C GLY A 282 -5.07 15.79 -19.70
N GLY A 283 -5.29 15.72 -18.38
CA GLY A 283 -6.58 15.38 -17.78
C GLY A 283 -7.52 16.56 -17.60
N PHE A 284 -7.02 17.79 -17.68
CA PHE A 284 -7.80 18.98 -17.36
C PHE A 284 -7.72 20.07 -18.43
N PRO A 285 -8.76 20.93 -18.53
CA PRO A 285 -8.72 22.09 -19.43
C PRO A 285 -7.55 23.03 -19.11
N GLY A 286 -6.80 23.42 -20.14
CA GLY A 286 -5.63 24.30 -20.00
C GLY A 286 -4.29 23.55 -19.96
N ASP A 287 -4.29 22.23 -19.90
CA ASP A 287 -3.06 21.45 -20.03
C ASP A 287 -2.42 21.68 -21.40
N THR A 288 -1.12 21.97 -21.40
CA THR A 288 -0.35 22.26 -22.62
C THR A 288 0.18 21.01 -23.31
N ARG A 289 0.13 19.86 -22.62
CA ARG A 289 0.50 18.54 -23.15
C ARG A 289 -0.39 17.44 -22.56
N SER A 290 -0.42 16.28 -23.20
CA SER A 290 -1.20 15.14 -22.71
C SER A 290 -0.32 13.89 -22.63
N CYS A 291 -0.13 13.37 -21.42
CA CYS A 291 0.53 12.08 -21.21
C CYS A 291 -0.33 10.86 -21.58
N PHE A 292 -1.59 11.06 -21.97
CA PHE A 292 -2.41 9.99 -22.56
C PHE A 292 -1.92 9.60 -23.96
N THR A 293 -1.26 10.50 -24.68
CA THR A 293 -0.77 10.25 -26.03
C THR A 293 0.75 10.10 -26.08
N THR A 294 1.24 9.38 -27.09
CA THR A 294 2.69 9.19 -27.31
C THR A 294 3.41 10.50 -27.59
N GLU A 295 2.77 11.40 -28.32
CA GLU A 295 3.31 12.71 -28.73
C GLU A 295 3.46 13.67 -27.55
N GLY A 296 2.56 13.56 -26.56
CA GLY A 296 2.59 14.41 -25.38
C GLY A 296 3.54 13.91 -24.29
N ARG A 297 4.02 12.67 -24.38
CA ARG A 297 5.04 12.13 -23.47
C ARG A 297 6.45 12.43 -23.97
N THR A 298 7.35 12.75 -23.06
CA THR A 298 8.80 12.77 -23.33
C THR A 298 9.30 11.36 -23.68
N LYS A 299 10.52 11.26 -24.22
CA LYS A 299 11.13 9.96 -24.49
C LYS A 299 11.21 9.08 -23.26
N ALA A 300 11.63 9.63 -22.10
CA ALA A 300 11.75 8.90 -20.86
C ALA A 300 10.38 8.41 -20.34
N GLU A 301 9.36 9.26 -20.40
CA GLU A 301 7.97 8.89 -20.03
C GLU A 301 7.43 7.79 -20.95
N ASN A 302 7.67 7.88 -22.26
CA ASN A 302 7.28 6.83 -23.21
C ASN A 302 7.99 5.50 -22.94
N ASP A 303 9.28 5.54 -22.65
CA ASP A 303 10.07 4.33 -22.37
C ASP A 303 9.53 3.67 -21.10
N MET A 304 9.21 4.45 -20.04
CA MET A 304 8.65 3.93 -18.80
C MET A 304 7.23 3.42 -18.98
N PHE A 305 6.37 4.17 -19.67
CA PHE A 305 5.00 3.78 -19.98
C PHE A 305 4.95 2.43 -20.71
N ARG A 306 5.76 2.27 -21.78
CA ARG A 306 5.82 1.02 -22.55
C ARG A 306 6.37 -0.14 -21.73
N TRP A 307 7.35 0.13 -20.87
CA TRP A 307 7.92 -0.87 -19.99
C TRP A 307 6.86 -1.37 -18.97
N THR A 308 6.17 -0.45 -18.33
CA THR A 308 5.10 -0.74 -17.37
C THR A 308 3.93 -1.46 -18.03
N ALA A 309 3.45 -0.94 -19.17
CA ALA A 309 2.36 -1.55 -19.92
C ALA A 309 2.68 -3.00 -20.33
N ARG A 310 3.90 -3.27 -20.82
CA ARG A 310 4.34 -4.62 -21.19
C ARG A 310 4.22 -5.58 -20.01
N LEU A 311 4.69 -5.18 -18.83
CA LEU A 311 4.67 -6.03 -17.65
C LEU A 311 3.24 -6.25 -17.14
N LEU A 312 2.40 -5.22 -17.16
CA LEU A 312 0.99 -5.32 -16.77
C LEU A 312 0.17 -6.20 -17.72
N HIS A 313 0.32 -6.04 -19.04
CA HIS A 313 -0.36 -6.89 -20.03
C HIS A 313 0.09 -8.35 -19.91
N TRP A 314 1.39 -8.60 -19.71
CA TRP A 314 1.89 -9.96 -19.48
C TRP A 314 1.32 -10.56 -18.17
N ARG A 315 1.23 -9.75 -17.11
CA ARG A 315 0.67 -10.19 -15.82
C ARG A 315 -0.82 -10.53 -15.92
N GLN A 316 -1.55 -9.81 -16.75
CA GLN A 316 -2.99 -10.02 -16.95
C GLN A 316 -3.26 -11.45 -17.45
N GLY A 317 -4.00 -12.23 -16.65
CA GLY A 317 -4.31 -13.63 -16.97
C GLY A 317 -3.15 -14.61 -16.76
N ASN A 318 -1.99 -14.18 -16.26
CA ASN A 318 -0.87 -15.07 -15.95
C ASN A 318 -1.12 -15.83 -14.63
N GLU A 319 -1.52 -17.10 -14.73
CA GLU A 319 -1.80 -17.95 -13.57
C GLU A 319 -0.55 -18.22 -12.71
N VAL A 320 0.65 -18.20 -13.29
CA VAL A 320 1.90 -18.39 -12.53
C VAL A 320 2.04 -17.26 -11.49
N ILE A 321 1.69 -16.02 -11.87
CA ILE A 321 1.75 -14.87 -10.96
C ILE A 321 0.58 -14.87 -9.98
N THR A 322 -0.64 -15.19 -10.44
CA THR A 322 -1.84 -15.05 -9.61
C THR A 322 -2.08 -16.23 -8.69
N LYS A 323 -1.63 -17.44 -9.07
CA LYS A 323 -1.89 -18.69 -8.34
C LYS A 323 -0.61 -19.43 -7.91
N GLY A 324 0.55 -19.02 -8.42
CA GLY A 324 1.80 -19.73 -8.21
C GLY A 324 2.32 -19.66 -6.78
N LYS A 325 2.99 -20.73 -6.35
CA LYS A 325 3.76 -20.72 -5.09
C LYS A 325 4.95 -19.76 -5.23
N GLN A 326 5.18 -18.95 -4.23
CA GLN A 326 6.37 -18.09 -4.16
C GLN A 326 7.54 -18.82 -3.52
N THR A 327 8.73 -18.64 -4.09
CA THR A 327 10.01 -19.01 -3.52
C THR A 327 10.94 -17.80 -3.61
N GLN A 328 11.62 -17.45 -2.53
CA GLN A 328 12.60 -16.37 -2.55
C GLN A 328 13.97 -16.89 -2.10
N PHE A 329 15.01 -16.30 -2.66
CA PHE A 329 16.40 -16.61 -2.33
C PHE A 329 17.03 -15.46 -1.56
N ILE A 330 17.75 -15.75 -0.49
CA ILE A 330 18.52 -14.72 0.23
C ILE A 330 19.41 -13.99 -0.79
N PRO A 331 19.40 -12.66 -0.84
CA PRO A 331 20.30 -11.90 -1.70
C PRO A 331 21.77 -12.31 -1.49
N GLN A 332 22.46 -12.57 -2.59
CA GLN A 332 23.87 -12.96 -2.58
C GLN A 332 24.63 -12.26 -3.70
N ASN A 333 25.79 -11.69 -3.37
CA ASN A 333 26.63 -10.95 -4.32
C ASN A 333 25.82 -9.88 -5.09
N GLY A 334 24.93 -9.18 -4.37
CA GLY A 334 24.07 -8.15 -4.92
C GLY A 334 22.85 -8.64 -5.71
N VAL A 335 22.70 -9.95 -5.93
CA VAL A 335 21.59 -10.53 -6.70
C VAL A 335 20.49 -11.01 -5.77
N TYR A 336 19.28 -10.49 -5.96
CA TYR A 336 18.05 -10.95 -5.33
C TYR A 336 17.14 -11.63 -6.33
N VAL A 337 16.58 -12.78 -5.96
CA VAL A 337 15.66 -13.55 -6.82
C VAL A 337 14.42 -13.94 -6.05
N VAL A 338 13.26 -13.65 -6.66
CA VAL A 338 11.95 -14.16 -6.26
C VAL A 338 11.37 -14.96 -7.43
N ALA A 339 10.91 -16.17 -7.16
CA ALA A 339 10.30 -17.04 -8.15
C ALA A 339 8.82 -17.29 -7.83
N ARG A 340 8.04 -17.52 -8.87
CA ARG A 340 6.66 -18.02 -8.81
C ARG A 340 6.57 -19.29 -9.65
N SER A 341 5.93 -20.35 -9.13
CA SER A 341 5.82 -21.65 -9.80
C SER A 341 4.38 -22.14 -9.79
N TYR A 342 3.85 -22.53 -10.95
CA TYR A 342 2.50 -23.06 -11.09
C TYR A 342 2.39 -24.05 -12.28
N LYS A 343 1.95 -25.27 -12.02
CA LYS A 343 1.71 -26.31 -13.05
C LYS A 343 2.91 -26.51 -13.99
N GLY A 344 4.11 -26.57 -13.45
CA GLY A 344 5.35 -26.79 -14.20
C GLY A 344 5.88 -25.57 -14.96
N LYS A 345 5.24 -24.42 -14.84
CA LYS A 345 5.72 -23.13 -15.36
C LYS A 345 6.32 -22.29 -14.25
N ASN A 346 7.36 -21.54 -14.57
CA ASN A 346 8.07 -20.70 -13.62
C ASN A 346 8.23 -19.26 -14.13
N VAL A 347 8.25 -18.35 -13.20
CA VAL A 347 8.66 -16.97 -13.41
C VAL A 347 9.71 -16.62 -12.36
N MET A 348 10.85 -16.08 -12.76
CA MET A 348 11.89 -15.58 -11.88
C MET A 348 12.07 -14.07 -12.08
N THR A 349 11.87 -13.29 -11.03
CA THR A 349 12.26 -11.88 -11.00
C THR A 349 13.66 -11.81 -10.41
N VAL A 350 14.63 -11.38 -11.24
CA VAL A 350 16.05 -11.35 -10.93
C VAL A 350 16.52 -9.89 -10.90
N ILE A 351 17.05 -9.45 -9.77
CA ILE A 351 17.43 -8.05 -9.54
C ILE A 351 18.89 -7.98 -9.13
N ASN A 352 19.65 -7.10 -9.78
CA ASN A 352 20.94 -6.67 -9.31
C ASN A 352 20.77 -5.39 -8.48
N GLY A 353 20.84 -5.52 -7.16
CA GLY A 353 20.71 -4.41 -6.19
C GLY A 353 22.00 -3.63 -5.95
N THR A 354 22.96 -3.64 -6.92
CA THR A 354 24.20 -2.92 -6.78
C THR A 354 24.49 -2.03 -7.98
N SER A 355 25.33 -1.03 -7.78
CA SER A 355 25.85 -0.11 -8.83
C SER A 355 26.90 -0.74 -9.74
N LYS A 356 27.26 -2.01 -9.51
CA LYS A 356 28.21 -2.78 -10.33
C LYS A 356 27.50 -3.89 -11.09
N ALA A 357 28.12 -4.40 -12.17
CA ALA A 357 27.61 -5.60 -12.83
C ALA A 357 27.67 -6.81 -11.87
N ALA A 358 26.63 -7.64 -11.90
CA ALA A 358 26.53 -8.84 -11.08
C ALA A 358 26.28 -10.07 -11.95
N THR A 359 26.37 -11.25 -11.37
CA THR A 359 26.15 -12.52 -12.06
C THR A 359 25.19 -13.39 -11.26
N MET A 360 24.06 -13.74 -11.87
CA MET A 360 23.18 -14.77 -11.37
C MET A 360 23.85 -16.13 -11.63
N LYS A 361 24.23 -16.82 -10.57
CA LYS A 361 24.83 -18.17 -10.66
C LYS A 361 23.71 -19.21 -10.86
N ALA A 362 23.62 -19.81 -12.04
CA ALA A 362 22.54 -20.75 -12.39
C ALA A 362 22.38 -21.89 -11.38
N GLU A 363 23.46 -22.47 -10.93
CA GLU A 363 23.49 -23.56 -9.95
C GLU A 363 22.73 -23.25 -8.67
N ARG A 364 22.81 -21.98 -8.18
CA ARG A 364 22.12 -21.56 -6.97
C ARG A 364 20.59 -21.65 -7.07
N TYR A 365 20.06 -21.52 -8.27
CA TYR A 365 18.63 -21.49 -8.55
C TYR A 365 18.11 -22.77 -9.23
N ALA A 366 18.89 -23.84 -9.17
CA ALA A 366 18.60 -25.12 -9.82
C ALA A 366 17.26 -25.70 -9.40
N GLU A 367 16.79 -25.50 -8.16
CA GLU A 367 15.49 -25.98 -7.70
C GLU A 367 14.28 -25.36 -8.46
N ILE A 368 14.47 -24.18 -9.06
CA ILE A 368 13.45 -23.48 -9.87
C ILE A 368 13.72 -23.69 -11.36
N ILE A 369 15.00 -23.61 -11.78
CA ILE A 369 15.40 -23.75 -13.17
C ILE A 369 15.16 -25.18 -13.67
N GLY A 370 15.44 -26.20 -12.83
CA GLY A 370 15.33 -27.61 -13.23
C GLY A 370 16.14 -27.90 -14.49
N ASP A 371 15.51 -28.53 -15.47
CA ASP A 371 16.11 -28.90 -16.77
C ASP A 371 15.94 -27.80 -17.84
N ALA A 372 15.35 -26.64 -17.49
CA ALA A 372 15.11 -25.56 -18.44
C ALA A 372 16.43 -24.96 -18.95
N GLN A 373 16.56 -24.85 -20.27
CA GLN A 373 17.75 -24.30 -20.91
C GLN A 373 17.62 -22.80 -21.17
N GLU A 374 16.40 -22.36 -21.50
CA GLU A 374 16.11 -20.98 -21.88
C GLU A 374 14.88 -20.44 -21.15
N ALA A 375 14.88 -19.15 -20.90
CA ALA A 375 13.73 -18.37 -20.44
C ALA A 375 13.51 -17.17 -21.36
N THR A 376 12.28 -16.71 -21.45
CA THR A 376 11.97 -15.44 -22.09
C THR A 376 12.03 -14.30 -21.08
N ASN A 377 12.88 -13.30 -21.31
CA ASN A 377 12.84 -12.07 -20.51
C ASN A 377 11.65 -11.23 -20.98
N ILE A 378 10.62 -11.16 -20.16
CA ILE A 378 9.36 -10.47 -20.46
C ILE A 378 9.57 -8.97 -20.71
N LEU A 379 10.55 -8.36 -20.04
CA LEU A 379 10.83 -6.95 -20.19
C LEU A 379 11.39 -6.55 -21.56
N THR A 380 12.05 -7.48 -22.24
CA THR A 380 12.71 -7.24 -23.53
C THR A 380 12.18 -8.12 -24.68
N GLY A 381 11.53 -9.23 -24.36
CA GLY A 381 11.13 -10.27 -25.32
C GLY A 381 12.27 -11.19 -25.76
N HIS A 382 13.49 -11.02 -25.26
CA HIS A 382 14.62 -11.85 -25.67
C HIS A 382 14.69 -13.14 -24.87
N LYS A 383 15.16 -14.20 -25.53
CA LYS A 383 15.50 -15.46 -24.88
C LYS A 383 16.84 -15.34 -24.18
N ILE A 384 16.93 -15.90 -23.00
CA ILE A 384 18.12 -15.95 -22.14
C ILE A 384 18.42 -17.42 -21.83
N ASN A 385 19.64 -17.85 -22.05
CA ASN A 385 20.08 -19.17 -21.57
C ASN A 385 20.26 -19.11 -20.05
N ILE A 386 19.38 -19.81 -19.33
CA ILE A 386 19.36 -19.84 -17.86
C ILE A 386 20.02 -21.10 -17.27
N SER A 387 20.41 -22.06 -18.11
CA SER A 387 21.22 -23.23 -17.67
C SER A 387 22.68 -22.87 -17.35
N LYS A 388 23.07 -21.62 -17.67
CA LYS A 388 24.38 -21.04 -17.43
C LYS A 388 24.26 -19.75 -16.61
N ASP A 389 25.39 -19.30 -16.09
CA ASP A 389 25.48 -18.02 -15.38
C ASP A 389 25.02 -16.86 -16.25
N VAL A 390 24.14 -16.01 -15.71
CA VAL A 390 23.57 -14.86 -16.41
C VAL A 390 24.15 -13.56 -15.86
N LYS A 391 24.70 -12.72 -16.73
CA LYS A 391 25.19 -11.40 -16.37
C LYS A 391 24.04 -10.39 -16.26
N LEU A 392 24.08 -9.58 -15.20
CA LEU A 392 23.15 -8.47 -14.98
C LEU A 392 23.92 -7.15 -15.05
N ALA A 393 23.37 -6.19 -15.78
CA ALA A 393 23.87 -4.82 -15.75
C ALA A 393 23.77 -4.22 -14.31
N PRO A 394 24.53 -3.16 -14.02
CA PRO A 394 24.33 -2.38 -12.79
C PRO A 394 22.87 -1.99 -12.61
N ARG A 395 22.31 -2.21 -11.42
CA ARG A 395 20.90 -1.93 -11.10
C ARG A 395 19.90 -2.58 -12.09
N GLY A 396 20.33 -3.64 -12.79
CA GLY A 396 19.52 -4.35 -13.77
C GLY A 396 18.42 -5.19 -13.15
N VAL A 397 17.32 -5.37 -13.89
CA VAL A 397 16.22 -6.26 -13.54
C VAL A 397 15.81 -7.10 -14.75
N MET A 398 15.47 -8.36 -14.51
CA MET A 398 14.88 -9.28 -15.50
C MET A 398 13.65 -9.96 -14.90
N VAL A 399 12.65 -10.22 -15.74
CA VAL A 399 11.51 -11.09 -15.42
C VAL A 399 11.56 -12.23 -16.43
N LEU A 400 11.94 -13.39 -15.95
CA LEU A 400 12.24 -14.57 -16.78
C LEU A 400 11.10 -15.59 -16.66
N GLU A 401 10.46 -15.93 -17.77
CA GLU A 401 9.38 -16.92 -17.83
C GLU A 401 9.84 -18.16 -18.61
N PHE A 402 9.59 -19.37 -18.07
CA PHE A 402 9.97 -20.65 -18.65
C PHE A 402 9.14 -21.81 -18.11
#